data_5c26c84b026d726435bc46f0640904f9
#
_entry.id   5c26c84b026d726435bc46f0640904f9
#
_cell.length_a   1.000
_cell.length_b   1.000
_cell.length_c   1.000
_cell.angle_alpha   90.00
_cell.angle_beta   90.00
_cell.angle_gamma   90.00
#
_symmetry.space_group_name_H-M   'P 1'
#
loop_
_entity.id
_entity.type
_entity.pdbx_description
1 polymer ?
#
loop_
_entity_poly.entity_id
_entity_poly.type
_entity_poly.pdbx_seq_one_letter_code
_entity_poly.pdbx_strand_id
1 'polypeptide(L)'
;MELLVNVRKWIEENKAAFLPPVCNKLMHCQKLNVMFVGGPNQRKDYHIEEGEELFYQVEGDMCLKIIENGNHRDIHIREGEMFLLPARIPHSPQRYANTVGLVVERKRLNTETDGLRYYVGESTNVLFERWFHCEDLGTQLIPIIQEFFSSTQYHTGKPNPDDLLKDTPFPLNATGVMDPFSFQIWLNDHRGKINQKKSLTMFGDNFETEAVVYGEGVSEGSKKNADIWIWQLEGTSVVTMDGKTLSLAADDSLLIPALYHWKRAEGCIALYITQDPIRKRPYA
;
A
#
# COMPACT_ATOMS: atom_id res chain seq x y z
N MET A 1 19.91 -4.28 6.44
CA MET A 1 18.87 -3.33 5.98
C MET A 1 18.91 -2.14 6.91
N GLU A 2 19.06 -0.95 6.36
CA GLU A 2 19.06 0.30 7.12
C GLU A 2 17.62 0.64 7.49
N LEU A 3 17.37 0.88 8.79
CA LEU A 3 16.01 1.18 9.29
C LEU A 3 15.68 2.67 9.19
N LEU A 4 16.69 3.53 9.35
CA LEU A 4 16.60 4.99 9.23
C LEU A 4 16.98 5.39 7.80
N VAL A 5 16.04 5.92 7.05
CA VAL A 5 16.20 6.26 5.62
C VAL A 5 15.57 7.62 5.35
N ASN A 6 16.34 8.55 4.75
CA ASN A 6 15.77 9.79 4.23
C ASN A 6 15.04 9.50 2.92
N VAL A 7 13.73 9.76 2.89
CA VAL A 7 12.85 9.35 1.79
C VAL A 7 13.25 10.04 0.49
N ARG A 8 13.39 11.35 0.49
CA ARG A 8 13.73 12.12 -0.71
C ARG A 8 15.08 11.71 -1.30
N LYS A 9 16.08 11.60 -0.46
CA LYS A 9 17.42 11.16 -0.88
C LYS A 9 17.39 9.74 -1.44
N TRP A 10 16.67 8.82 -0.78
CA TRP A 10 16.55 7.44 -1.23
C TRP A 10 15.84 7.34 -2.60
N ILE A 11 14.80 8.13 -2.84
CA ILE A 11 14.11 8.20 -4.15
C ILE A 11 15.09 8.66 -5.23
N GLU A 12 15.85 9.73 -4.98
CA GLU A 12 16.84 10.25 -5.93
C GLU A 12 17.94 9.22 -6.26
N GLU A 13 18.48 8.53 -5.25
CA GLU A 13 19.50 7.50 -5.41
C GLU A 13 19.00 6.24 -6.13
N ASN A 14 17.69 6.01 -6.16
CA ASN A 14 17.09 4.81 -6.73
C ASN A 14 16.19 5.07 -7.96
N LYS A 15 16.27 6.26 -8.57
CA LYS A 15 15.43 6.63 -9.73
C LYS A 15 15.47 5.63 -10.88
N ALA A 16 16.60 5.00 -11.13
CA ALA A 16 16.72 4.00 -12.18
C ALA A 16 15.85 2.76 -11.96
N ALA A 17 15.55 2.41 -10.72
CA ALA A 17 14.69 1.28 -10.38
C ALA A 17 13.19 1.56 -10.66
N PHE A 18 12.80 2.81 -10.81
CA PHE A 18 11.41 3.20 -11.12
C PHE A 18 11.11 3.22 -12.61
N LEU A 19 12.09 2.89 -13.45
CA LEU A 19 11.94 2.77 -14.89
C LEU A 19 11.72 1.30 -15.30
N PRO A 20 11.08 1.05 -16.46
CA PRO A 20 10.99 -0.31 -17.00
C PRO A 20 12.36 -0.96 -17.18
N PRO A 21 12.47 -2.29 -17.03
CA PRO A 21 11.36 -3.25 -16.85
C PRO A 21 10.90 -3.44 -15.40
N VAL A 22 11.63 -2.95 -14.40
CA VAL A 22 11.38 -3.22 -12.98
C VAL A 22 10.25 -2.35 -12.41
N CYS A 23 10.33 -1.05 -12.59
CA CYS A 23 9.35 -0.04 -12.18
C CYS A 23 9.07 0.06 -10.67
N ASN A 24 9.83 -0.59 -9.82
CA ASN A 24 9.63 -0.49 -8.37
C ASN A 24 10.88 -0.84 -7.57
N LYS A 25 10.91 -0.40 -6.31
CA LYS A 25 11.89 -0.84 -5.32
C LYS A 25 11.33 -0.79 -3.91
N LEU A 26 11.58 -1.84 -3.14
CA LEU A 26 11.28 -1.91 -1.73
C LEU A 26 12.33 -1.11 -0.93
N MET A 27 11.89 -0.14 -0.15
CA MET A 27 12.70 0.52 0.87
C MET A 27 12.82 -0.37 2.10
N HIS A 28 11.70 -0.96 2.52
CA HIS A 28 11.63 -1.93 3.60
C HIS A 28 10.81 -3.16 3.17
N CYS A 29 11.24 -4.34 3.60
CA CYS A 29 10.61 -5.61 3.30
C CYS A 29 10.74 -6.53 4.52
N GLN A 30 9.90 -6.30 5.54
CA GLN A 30 9.82 -7.11 6.74
C GLN A 30 8.34 -7.49 7.00
N LYS A 31 7.78 -7.20 8.17
CA LYS A 31 6.34 -7.37 8.41
C LYS A 31 5.51 -6.30 7.69
N LEU A 32 6.12 -5.15 7.42
CA LEU A 32 5.56 -4.08 6.59
C LEU A 32 6.47 -3.86 5.37
N ASN A 33 5.89 -3.89 4.19
CA ASN A 33 6.54 -3.50 2.95
C ASN A 33 6.30 -2.01 2.70
N VAL A 34 7.38 -1.27 2.53
CA VAL A 34 7.35 0.13 2.11
C VAL A 34 8.03 0.19 0.75
N MET A 35 7.25 0.42 -0.29
CA MET A 35 7.69 0.31 -1.68
C MET A 35 7.43 1.61 -2.44
N PHE A 36 8.35 1.98 -3.32
CA PHE A 36 8.14 3.05 -4.29
C PHE A 36 8.05 2.47 -5.70
N VAL A 37 7.09 2.96 -6.45
CA VAL A 37 6.71 2.44 -7.77
C VAL A 37 6.69 3.57 -8.78
N GLY A 38 7.32 3.34 -9.92
CA GLY A 38 7.31 4.24 -11.07
C GLY A 38 6.62 3.60 -12.27
N GLY A 39 6.97 4.10 -13.46
CA GLY A 39 6.39 3.63 -14.72
C GLY A 39 7.23 4.09 -15.92
N PRO A 40 6.71 3.89 -17.16
CA PRO A 40 5.35 3.42 -17.45
C PRO A 40 5.14 1.91 -17.20
N ASN A 41 3.99 1.57 -16.66
CA ASN A 41 3.53 0.18 -16.54
C ASN A 41 2.00 0.16 -16.61
N GLN A 42 1.47 -0.34 -17.71
CA GLN A 42 0.04 -0.53 -17.92
C GLN A 42 -0.29 -2.02 -17.93
N ARG A 43 -1.27 -2.40 -17.12
CA ARG A 43 -1.62 -3.80 -16.88
C ARG A 43 -3.08 -4.06 -17.25
N LYS A 44 -3.38 -5.31 -17.61
CA LYS A 44 -4.74 -5.82 -17.83
C LYS A 44 -5.18 -6.79 -16.75
N ASP A 45 -4.25 -7.32 -15.99
CA ASP A 45 -4.52 -8.20 -14.86
C ASP A 45 -5.02 -7.40 -13.65
N TYR A 46 -5.89 -8.03 -12.89
CA TYR A 46 -6.41 -7.55 -11.62
C TYR A 46 -5.89 -8.43 -10.50
N HIS A 47 -5.21 -7.83 -9.55
CA HIS A 47 -4.73 -8.47 -8.35
C HIS A 47 -5.79 -8.40 -7.25
N ILE A 48 -5.87 -9.43 -6.41
CA ILE A 48 -6.75 -9.51 -5.25
C ILE A 48 -5.94 -10.02 -4.09
N GLU A 49 -6.00 -9.33 -2.96
CA GLU A 49 -5.32 -9.75 -1.74
C GLU A 49 -6.19 -9.56 -0.49
N GLU A 50 -5.83 -10.23 0.59
CA GLU A 50 -6.54 -10.17 1.87
C GLU A 50 -6.04 -9.05 2.79
N GLY A 51 -5.04 -8.30 2.39
CA GLY A 51 -4.54 -7.10 3.05
C GLY A 51 -5.06 -5.82 2.42
N GLU A 52 -4.80 -4.71 3.06
CA GLU A 52 -5.07 -3.36 2.54
C GLU A 52 -3.80 -2.78 1.92
N GLU A 53 -3.96 -1.87 0.96
CA GLU A 53 -2.84 -1.12 0.37
C GLU A 53 -3.04 0.38 0.56
N LEU A 54 -2.04 1.06 1.11
CA LEU A 54 -2.01 2.52 1.20
C LEU A 54 -1.19 3.07 0.04
N PHE A 55 -1.80 3.96 -0.75
CA PHE A 55 -1.19 4.66 -1.88
C PHE A 55 -0.96 6.13 -1.54
N TYR A 56 0.20 6.66 -1.92
CA TYR A 56 0.50 8.08 -1.91
C TYR A 56 1.34 8.45 -3.13
N GLN A 57 0.85 9.35 -3.98
CA GLN A 57 1.60 9.81 -5.15
C GLN A 57 2.58 10.92 -4.78
N VAL A 58 3.88 10.60 -4.85
CA VAL A 58 4.97 11.53 -4.54
C VAL A 58 5.26 12.45 -5.73
N GLU A 59 5.30 11.88 -6.94
CA GLU A 59 5.53 12.59 -8.20
C GLU A 59 4.59 12.06 -9.27
N GLY A 60 3.84 12.96 -9.92
CA GLY A 60 2.91 12.64 -10.99
C GLY A 60 1.69 11.82 -10.55
N ASP A 61 0.81 11.57 -11.50
CA ASP A 61 -0.47 10.91 -11.28
C ASP A 61 -0.42 9.44 -11.64
N MET A 62 -1.38 8.67 -11.10
CA MET A 62 -1.66 7.30 -11.51
C MET A 62 -3.17 7.04 -11.61
N CYS A 63 -3.55 5.95 -12.28
CA CYS A 63 -4.90 5.43 -12.24
C CYS A 63 -4.90 4.02 -11.65
N LEU A 64 -5.70 3.81 -10.61
CA LEU A 64 -5.98 2.48 -10.06
C LEU A 64 -7.34 2.02 -10.56
N LYS A 65 -7.36 1.03 -11.47
CA LYS A 65 -8.59 0.40 -11.91
C LYS A 65 -9.05 -0.59 -10.85
N ILE A 66 -10.31 -0.52 -10.45
CA ILE A 66 -10.88 -1.44 -9.47
C ILE A 66 -12.20 -2.03 -9.94
N ILE A 67 -12.60 -3.13 -9.31
CA ILE A 67 -13.96 -3.64 -9.39
C ILE A 67 -14.65 -3.33 -8.05
N GLU A 68 -15.55 -2.36 -8.06
CA GLU A 68 -16.31 -1.93 -6.89
C GLU A 68 -17.78 -2.35 -7.06
N ASN A 69 -18.29 -3.14 -6.14
CA ASN A 69 -19.67 -3.66 -6.20
C ASN A 69 -20.01 -4.30 -7.57
N GLY A 70 -19.08 -5.06 -8.14
CA GLY A 70 -19.27 -5.72 -9.44
C GLY A 70 -19.18 -4.80 -10.66
N ASN A 71 -18.74 -3.56 -10.51
CA ASN A 71 -18.60 -2.59 -11.59
C ASN A 71 -17.16 -2.08 -11.70
N HIS A 72 -16.72 -1.83 -12.93
CA HIS A 72 -15.46 -1.15 -13.17
C HIS A 72 -15.51 0.30 -12.67
N ARG A 73 -14.47 0.70 -11.95
CA ARG A 73 -14.25 2.09 -11.54
C ARG A 73 -12.78 2.46 -11.67
N ASP A 74 -12.51 3.62 -12.23
CA ASP A 74 -11.18 4.20 -12.31
C ASP A 74 -10.97 5.18 -11.17
N ILE A 75 -9.99 4.91 -10.31
CA ILE A 75 -9.57 5.77 -9.23
C ILE A 75 -8.33 6.54 -9.69
N HIS A 76 -8.49 7.84 -9.96
CA HIS A 76 -7.38 8.71 -10.31
C HIS A 76 -6.75 9.26 -9.04
N ILE A 77 -5.50 8.88 -8.77
CA ILE A 77 -4.71 9.34 -7.63
C ILE A 77 -3.67 10.33 -8.18
N ARG A 78 -3.86 11.62 -7.87
CA ARG A 78 -2.98 12.68 -8.35
C ARG A 78 -1.75 12.85 -7.47
N GLU A 79 -0.76 13.56 -7.99
CA GLU A 79 0.39 13.97 -7.19
C GLU A 79 -0.05 14.65 -5.88
N GLY A 80 0.52 14.20 -4.77
CA GLY A 80 0.17 14.67 -3.43
C GLY A 80 -1.10 14.05 -2.83
N GLU A 81 -1.80 13.19 -3.57
CA GLU A 81 -2.99 12.50 -3.06
C GLU A 81 -2.66 11.16 -2.41
N MET A 82 -3.44 10.86 -1.39
CA MET A 82 -3.42 9.62 -0.62
C MET A 82 -4.72 8.85 -0.84
N PHE A 83 -4.63 7.52 -0.82
CA PHE A 83 -5.76 6.62 -1.01
C PHE A 83 -5.52 5.30 -0.27
N LEU A 84 -6.51 4.81 0.47
CA LEU A 84 -6.47 3.50 1.11
C LEU A 84 -7.40 2.54 0.36
N LEU A 85 -6.82 1.53 -0.25
CA LEU A 85 -7.55 0.44 -0.89
C LEU A 85 -7.93 -0.60 0.17
N PRO A 86 -9.24 -0.86 0.36
CA PRO A 86 -9.69 -1.92 1.24
C PRO A 86 -9.23 -3.31 0.75
N ALA A 87 -9.10 -4.24 1.68
CA ALA A 87 -8.78 -5.63 1.36
C ALA A 87 -9.84 -6.27 0.45
N ARG A 88 -9.41 -7.25 -0.36
CA ARG A 88 -10.27 -8.11 -1.19
C ARG A 88 -11.02 -7.37 -2.31
N ILE A 89 -10.46 -6.29 -2.81
CA ILE A 89 -10.96 -5.58 -3.99
C ILE A 89 -10.04 -5.87 -5.17
N PRO A 90 -10.57 -6.41 -6.27
CA PRO A 90 -9.79 -6.59 -7.49
C PRO A 90 -9.30 -5.24 -8.01
N HIS A 91 -7.99 -5.11 -8.24
CA HIS A 91 -7.39 -3.86 -8.65
C HIS A 91 -6.24 -4.04 -9.63
N SER A 92 -6.05 -3.03 -10.48
CA SER A 92 -5.04 -3.02 -11.53
C SER A 92 -4.39 -1.65 -11.60
N PRO A 93 -3.18 -1.48 -11.01
CA PRO A 93 -2.46 -0.21 -11.04
C PRO A 93 -2.00 0.13 -12.46
N GLN A 94 -2.35 1.33 -12.93
CA GLN A 94 -1.87 1.90 -14.18
C GLN A 94 -0.89 3.01 -13.84
N ARG A 95 0.38 2.80 -14.15
CA ARG A 95 1.47 3.73 -13.86
C ARG A 95 1.92 4.43 -15.12
N TYR A 96 2.12 5.73 -15.05
CA TYR A 96 2.58 6.57 -16.15
C TYR A 96 4.09 6.82 -16.08
N ALA A 97 4.66 7.30 -17.17
CA ALA A 97 6.07 7.68 -17.20
C ALA A 97 6.34 8.88 -16.26
N ASN A 98 7.55 8.93 -15.73
CA ASN A 98 8.02 10.01 -14.85
C ASN A 98 7.15 10.18 -13.57
N THR A 99 6.71 9.09 -13.01
CA THR A 99 5.92 9.07 -11.76
C THR A 99 6.63 8.28 -10.68
N VAL A 100 6.38 8.66 -9.43
CA VAL A 100 6.82 7.92 -8.25
C VAL A 100 5.68 7.88 -7.25
N GLY A 101 5.23 6.69 -6.90
CA GLY A 101 4.20 6.47 -5.90
C GLY A 101 4.69 5.59 -4.76
N LEU A 102 4.29 5.93 -3.54
CA LEU A 102 4.47 5.11 -2.35
C LEU A 102 3.32 4.09 -2.28
N VAL A 103 3.66 2.84 -2.00
CA VAL A 103 2.71 1.78 -1.64
C VAL A 103 3.17 1.15 -0.33
N VAL A 104 2.27 1.07 0.64
CA VAL A 104 2.51 0.40 1.91
C VAL A 104 1.50 -0.73 2.06
N GLU A 105 2.02 -1.94 2.26
CA GLU A 105 1.24 -3.16 2.49
C GLU A 105 1.95 -4.05 3.51
N ARG A 106 1.21 -4.81 4.30
CA ARG A 106 1.82 -5.78 5.21
C ARG A 106 2.20 -7.08 4.49
N LYS A 107 3.11 -7.81 5.07
CA LYS A 107 3.40 -9.18 4.65
C LYS A 107 2.15 -10.06 4.83
N ARG A 108 1.91 -10.97 3.86
CA ARG A 108 0.82 -11.95 3.93
C ARG A 108 1.02 -12.88 5.12
N LEU A 109 -0.10 -13.25 5.75
CA LEU A 109 -0.12 -14.38 6.69
C LEU A 109 -0.04 -15.70 5.91
N ASN A 110 0.49 -16.74 6.55
CA ASN A 110 0.61 -18.06 5.91
C ASN A 110 -0.73 -18.67 5.46
N THR A 111 -1.83 -18.18 6.04
CA THR A 111 -3.20 -18.62 5.72
C THR A 111 -3.86 -17.80 4.60
N GLU A 112 -3.22 -16.74 4.14
CA GLU A 112 -3.79 -15.83 3.14
C GLU A 112 -3.47 -16.27 1.73
N THR A 113 -4.39 -15.97 0.83
CA THR A 113 -4.34 -16.32 -0.59
C THR A 113 -4.50 -15.07 -1.42
N ASP A 114 -3.63 -14.90 -2.41
CA ASP A 114 -3.76 -13.86 -3.44
C ASP A 114 -4.45 -14.44 -4.66
N GLY A 115 -5.12 -13.58 -5.41
CA GLY A 115 -5.71 -13.91 -6.71
C GLY A 115 -5.18 -13.00 -7.81
N LEU A 116 -5.08 -13.55 -9.02
CA LEU A 116 -4.85 -12.79 -10.24
C LEU A 116 -5.96 -13.12 -11.23
N ARG A 117 -6.63 -12.09 -11.75
CA ARG A 117 -7.75 -12.21 -12.69
C ARG A 117 -7.53 -11.41 -13.95
N TYR A 118 -8.08 -11.96 -15.05
CA TYR A 118 -8.37 -11.23 -16.28
C TYR A 118 -9.86 -11.30 -16.55
N TYR A 119 -10.44 -10.25 -17.09
CA TYR A 119 -11.87 -10.16 -17.39
C TYR A 119 -12.12 -10.24 -18.89
N VAL A 120 -13.35 -10.61 -19.26
CA VAL A 120 -13.79 -10.66 -20.65
C VAL A 120 -14.09 -9.24 -21.15
N GLY A 121 -13.23 -8.69 -21.98
CA GLY A 121 -13.39 -7.32 -22.50
C GLY A 121 -13.58 -6.30 -21.39
N GLU A 122 -14.59 -5.46 -21.52
CA GLU A 122 -14.94 -4.44 -20.51
C GLU A 122 -15.99 -4.96 -19.50
N SER A 123 -16.26 -6.25 -19.48
CA SER A 123 -17.20 -6.86 -18.54
C SER A 123 -16.50 -7.20 -17.21
N THR A 124 -17.30 -7.60 -16.23
CA THR A 124 -16.81 -8.19 -14.96
C THR A 124 -16.89 -9.72 -14.94
N ASN A 125 -17.12 -10.34 -16.10
CA ASN A 125 -17.04 -11.79 -16.26
C ASN A 125 -15.58 -12.24 -16.26
N VAL A 126 -15.25 -13.19 -15.40
CA VAL A 126 -13.88 -13.69 -15.28
C VAL A 126 -13.51 -14.48 -16.51
N LEU A 127 -12.43 -14.10 -17.18
CA LEU A 127 -11.85 -14.80 -18.33
C LEU A 127 -10.86 -15.88 -17.89
N PHE A 128 -10.02 -15.53 -16.92
CA PHE A 128 -8.92 -16.37 -16.43
C PHE A 128 -8.61 -15.97 -15.00
N GLU A 129 -8.34 -16.91 -14.12
CA GLU A 129 -7.92 -16.63 -12.74
C GLU A 129 -6.97 -17.69 -12.21
N ARG A 130 -6.08 -17.27 -11.32
CA ARG A 130 -5.23 -18.15 -10.51
C ARG A 130 -5.18 -17.63 -9.08
N TRP A 131 -5.18 -18.56 -8.14
CA TRP A 131 -5.13 -18.31 -6.71
C TRP A 131 -3.92 -19.00 -6.11
N PHE A 132 -3.16 -18.29 -5.31
CA PHE A 132 -1.86 -18.74 -4.80
C PHE A 132 -1.52 -18.07 -3.47
N HIS A 133 -0.70 -18.73 -2.65
CA HIS A 133 -0.08 -18.06 -1.52
C HIS A 133 1.09 -17.21 -2.02
N CYS A 134 1.08 -15.91 -1.67
CA CYS A 134 2.06 -14.95 -2.15
C CYS A 134 3.15 -14.70 -1.11
N GLU A 135 4.37 -15.15 -1.39
CA GLU A 135 5.56 -14.78 -0.62
C GLU A 135 6.29 -13.59 -1.24
N ASP A 136 6.38 -13.55 -2.56
CA ASP A 136 7.02 -12.48 -3.34
C ASP A 136 6.21 -12.24 -4.63
N LEU A 137 5.45 -11.16 -4.64
CA LEU A 137 4.57 -10.81 -5.74
C LEU A 137 5.34 -10.61 -7.06
N GLY A 138 6.51 -9.98 -7.00
CA GLY A 138 7.32 -9.68 -8.17
C GLY A 138 7.76 -10.93 -8.93
N THR A 139 8.08 -12.01 -8.21
CA THR A 139 8.52 -13.27 -8.83
C THR A 139 7.37 -14.21 -9.16
N GLN A 140 6.29 -14.21 -8.35
CA GLN A 140 5.18 -15.15 -8.50
C GLN A 140 4.16 -14.76 -9.56
N LEU A 141 4.00 -13.47 -9.86
CA LEU A 141 3.09 -13.02 -10.91
C LEU A 141 3.59 -13.35 -12.32
N ILE A 142 4.88 -13.34 -12.56
CA ILE A 142 5.47 -13.55 -13.91
C ILE A 142 5.02 -14.87 -14.53
N PRO A 143 5.14 -16.04 -13.87
CA PRO A 143 4.68 -17.31 -14.43
C PRO A 143 3.18 -17.34 -14.74
N ILE A 144 2.36 -16.72 -13.88
CA ILE A 144 0.90 -16.66 -14.05
C ILE A 144 0.51 -15.81 -15.24
N ILE A 145 1.17 -14.66 -15.40
CA ILE A 145 0.97 -13.76 -16.55
C ILE A 145 1.38 -14.48 -17.85
N GLN A 146 2.51 -15.19 -17.85
CA GLN A 146 2.96 -16.00 -18.99
C GLN A 146 1.98 -17.13 -19.33
N GLU A 147 1.45 -17.82 -18.31
CA GLU A 147 0.42 -18.84 -18.47
C GLU A 147 -0.83 -18.26 -19.14
N PHE A 148 -1.29 -17.08 -18.70
CA PHE A 148 -2.43 -16.41 -19.32
C PHE A 148 -2.18 -16.12 -20.80
N PHE A 149 -1.07 -15.50 -21.17
CA PHE A 149 -0.76 -15.17 -22.56
C PHE A 149 -0.58 -16.39 -23.46
N SER A 150 -0.28 -17.57 -22.90
CA SER A 150 -0.20 -18.84 -23.61
C SER A 150 -1.53 -19.62 -23.61
N SER A 151 -2.55 -19.12 -22.91
CA SER A 151 -3.82 -19.83 -22.72
C SER A 151 -4.78 -19.70 -23.91
N THR A 152 -5.67 -20.68 -24.03
CA THR A 152 -6.79 -20.62 -24.97
C THR A 152 -7.73 -19.48 -24.69
N GLN A 153 -7.92 -19.13 -23.41
CA GLN A 153 -8.75 -17.99 -22.97
C GLN A 153 -8.22 -16.68 -23.56
N TYR A 154 -6.91 -16.46 -23.51
CA TYR A 154 -6.32 -15.26 -24.12
C TYR A 154 -6.56 -15.20 -25.63
N HIS A 155 -6.32 -16.31 -26.35
CA HIS A 155 -6.44 -16.36 -27.81
C HIS A 155 -7.87 -16.27 -28.32
N THR A 156 -8.84 -16.78 -27.56
CA THR A 156 -10.24 -16.82 -27.97
C THR A 156 -11.11 -15.72 -27.34
N GLY A 157 -10.65 -15.10 -26.25
CA GLY A 157 -11.44 -14.18 -25.43
C GLY A 157 -12.61 -14.87 -24.72
N LYS A 158 -12.60 -16.20 -24.61
CA LYS A 158 -13.65 -16.99 -24.00
C LYS A 158 -13.14 -17.68 -22.74
N PRO A 159 -13.89 -17.61 -21.61
CA PRO A 159 -13.53 -18.35 -20.42
C PRO A 159 -13.64 -19.85 -20.63
N ASN A 160 -12.81 -20.61 -19.88
CA ASN A 160 -12.95 -22.05 -19.76
C ASN A 160 -13.68 -22.34 -18.42
N PRO A 161 -14.94 -22.81 -18.44
CA PRO A 161 -15.70 -23.04 -17.20
C PRO A 161 -15.05 -24.10 -16.27
N ASP A 162 -14.30 -25.04 -16.83
CA ASP A 162 -13.61 -26.09 -16.06
C ASP A 162 -12.37 -25.59 -15.34
N ASP A 163 -11.85 -24.40 -15.73
CA ASP A 163 -10.66 -23.77 -15.20
C ASP A 163 -10.96 -22.65 -14.18
N LEU A 164 -12.21 -22.27 -14.04
CA LEU A 164 -12.65 -21.26 -13.09
C LEU A 164 -13.14 -21.90 -11.79
N LEU A 165 -12.81 -21.26 -10.65
CA LEU A 165 -13.35 -21.66 -9.37
C LEU A 165 -14.86 -21.33 -9.32
N LYS A 166 -15.67 -22.23 -8.74
CA LYS A 166 -17.09 -21.95 -8.45
C LYS A 166 -17.21 -20.88 -7.37
N ASP A 167 -16.39 -21.00 -6.33
CA ASP A 167 -16.33 -20.08 -5.20
C ASP A 167 -14.90 -19.58 -5.03
N THR A 168 -14.73 -18.30 -4.77
CA THR A 168 -13.44 -17.72 -4.42
C THR A 168 -12.97 -18.23 -3.05
N PRO A 169 -11.64 -18.28 -2.77
CA PRO A 169 -11.12 -18.67 -1.45
C PRO A 169 -11.69 -17.85 -0.30
N PHE A 170 -12.15 -16.65 -0.58
CA PHE A 170 -12.84 -15.75 0.36
C PHE A 170 -13.87 -14.87 -0.40
N PRO A 171 -14.87 -14.31 0.29
CA PRO A 171 -15.79 -13.35 -0.32
C PRO A 171 -15.04 -12.09 -0.76
N LEU A 172 -15.32 -11.59 -1.98
CA LEU A 172 -14.81 -10.30 -2.41
C LEU A 172 -15.49 -9.19 -1.61
N ASN A 173 -14.74 -8.10 -1.40
CA ASN A 173 -15.28 -6.93 -0.71
C ASN A 173 -16.25 -6.18 -1.63
N ALA A 174 -17.47 -5.99 -1.17
CA ALA A 174 -18.54 -5.28 -1.88
C ALA A 174 -18.85 -3.91 -1.28
N THR A 175 -18.05 -3.43 -0.33
CA THR A 175 -18.24 -2.09 0.27
C THR A 175 -17.77 -0.99 -0.67
N GLY A 176 -18.30 0.22 -0.46
CA GLY A 176 -17.84 1.39 -1.19
C GLY A 176 -16.40 1.78 -0.82
N VAL A 177 -15.69 2.31 -1.79
CA VAL A 177 -14.29 2.73 -1.68
C VAL A 177 -14.25 4.26 -1.56
N MET A 178 -13.36 4.78 -0.70
CA MET A 178 -13.16 6.23 -0.56
C MET A 178 -12.66 6.87 -1.85
N ASP A 179 -12.78 8.19 -1.95
CA ASP A 179 -12.09 8.96 -2.98
C ASP A 179 -10.67 9.34 -2.50
N PRO A 180 -9.68 9.43 -3.40
CA PRO A 180 -8.38 10.01 -3.09
C PRO A 180 -8.51 11.44 -2.55
N PHE A 181 -7.60 11.83 -1.68
CA PHE A 181 -7.60 13.18 -1.11
C PHE A 181 -6.18 13.74 -1.02
N SER A 182 -6.05 15.07 -1.15
CA SER A 182 -4.78 15.75 -0.98
C SER A 182 -4.32 15.67 0.47
N PHE A 183 -3.16 15.04 0.67
CA PHE A 183 -2.58 14.90 2.01
C PHE A 183 -2.19 16.26 2.61
N GLN A 184 -1.67 17.17 1.79
CA GLN A 184 -1.31 18.51 2.26
C GLN A 184 -2.53 19.33 2.70
N ILE A 185 -3.63 19.26 1.93
CA ILE A 185 -4.89 19.93 2.32
C ILE A 185 -5.42 19.30 3.61
N TRP A 186 -5.42 17.98 3.72
CA TRP A 186 -5.84 17.29 4.93
C TRP A 186 -5.02 17.73 6.16
N LEU A 187 -3.69 17.82 6.01
CA LEU A 187 -2.82 18.32 7.09
C LEU A 187 -3.17 19.74 7.49
N ASN A 188 -3.35 20.64 6.53
CA ASN A 188 -3.67 22.04 6.80
C ASN A 188 -5.01 22.19 7.53
N ASP A 189 -6.02 21.45 7.10
CA ASP A 189 -7.35 21.46 7.71
C ASP A 189 -7.37 20.89 9.14
N HIS A 190 -6.41 20.04 9.47
CA HIS A 190 -6.37 19.32 10.74
C HIS A 190 -5.25 19.77 11.69
N ARG A 191 -4.38 20.72 11.31
CA ARG A 191 -3.26 21.19 12.16
C ARG A 191 -3.70 21.60 13.57
N GLY A 192 -4.78 22.34 13.69
CA GLY A 192 -5.32 22.74 14.97
C GLY A 192 -5.69 21.56 15.88
N LYS A 193 -6.32 20.54 15.30
CA LYS A 193 -6.68 19.30 16.01
C LYS A 193 -5.46 18.50 16.40
N ILE A 194 -4.47 18.37 15.50
CA ILE A 194 -3.21 17.66 15.75
C ILE A 194 -2.46 18.34 16.90
N ASN A 195 -2.34 19.66 16.89
CA ASN A 195 -1.67 20.40 17.96
C ASN A 195 -2.38 20.24 19.30
N GLN A 196 -3.71 20.27 19.32
CA GLN A 196 -4.52 20.13 20.53
C GLN A 196 -4.49 18.71 21.09
N LYS A 197 -4.71 17.68 20.22
CA LYS A 197 -4.84 16.28 20.62
C LYS A 197 -3.52 15.51 20.61
N LYS A 198 -2.44 16.13 20.09
CA LYS A 198 -1.10 15.56 19.89
C LYS A 198 -1.02 14.44 18.84
N SER A 199 -2.16 13.95 18.35
CA SER A 199 -2.27 12.99 17.24
C SER A 199 -3.66 13.00 16.62
N LEU A 200 -3.77 12.58 15.37
CA LEU A 200 -5.05 12.41 14.69
C LEU A 200 -4.98 11.22 13.72
N THR A 201 -5.92 10.29 13.89
CA THR A 201 -6.10 9.14 13.00
C THR A 201 -6.74 9.58 11.68
N MET A 202 -6.23 9.07 10.54
CA MET A 202 -6.67 9.50 9.22
C MET A 202 -7.90 8.74 8.71
N PHE A 203 -7.95 7.41 8.89
CA PHE A 203 -8.95 6.55 8.24
C PHE A 203 -10.00 5.95 9.21
N GLY A 204 -9.83 6.14 10.52
CA GLY A 204 -10.72 5.58 11.54
C GLY A 204 -10.46 4.09 11.83
N ASP A 205 -11.41 3.45 12.54
CA ASP A 205 -11.22 2.13 13.14
C ASP A 205 -11.73 0.96 12.27
N ASN A 206 -12.32 1.25 11.12
CA ASN A 206 -12.88 0.22 10.24
C ASN A 206 -11.84 -0.48 9.36
N PHE A 207 -10.61 0.01 9.36
CA PHE A 207 -9.51 -0.52 8.57
C PHE A 207 -8.48 -1.23 9.44
N GLU A 208 -7.76 -2.17 8.84
CA GLU A 208 -6.58 -2.79 9.43
C GLU A 208 -5.42 -1.78 9.53
N THR A 209 -5.33 -0.89 8.54
CA THR A 209 -4.33 0.17 8.47
C THR A 209 -4.58 1.25 9.51
N GLU A 210 -3.62 1.47 10.38
CA GLU A 210 -3.52 2.65 11.23
C GLU A 210 -2.58 3.65 10.56
N ALA A 211 -3.13 4.75 10.04
CA ALA A 211 -2.36 5.90 9.60
C ALA A 211 -2.69 7.07 10.52
N VAL A 212 -1.69 7.54 11.25
CA VAL A 212 -1.84 8.57 12.28
C VAL A 212 -0.84 9.68 12.03
N VAL A 213 -1.30 10.92 12.09
CA VAL A 213 -0.41 12.07 12.09
C VAL A 213 -0.19 12.51 13.53
N TYR A 214 1.06 12.52 13.95
CA TYR A 214 1.50 12.92 15.28
C TYR A 214 2.09 14.32 15.24
N GLY A 215 1.72 15.12 16.21
CA GLY A 215 2.37 16.37 16.61
C GLY A 215 3.35 16.17 17.76
N GLU A 216 3.69 17.26 18.46
CA GLU A 216 4.53 17.25 19.67
C GLU A 216 4.04 16.24 20.71
N GLY A 217 4.96 15.59 21.42
CA GLY A 217 4.63 14.68 22.52
C GLY A 217 5.57 13.50 22.64
N VAL A 218 5.13 12.53 23.43
CA VAL A 218 5.87 11.27 23.66
C VAL A 218 4.94 10.11 23.42
N SER A 219 5.45 9.06 22.79
CA SER A 219 4.77 7.79 22.60
C SER A 219 5.75 6.66 22.88
N GLU A 220 5.24 5.55 23.38
CA GLU A 220 6.00 4.31 23.57
C GLU A 220 5.13 3.10 23.27
N GLY A 221 5.72 2.01 22.88
CA GLY A 221 4.99 0.79 22.62
C GLY A 221 5.77 -0.20 21.77
N SER A 222 5.07 -1.27 21.40
CA SER A 222 5.53 -2.26 20.44
C SER A 222 4.35 -2.94 19.78
N LYS A 223 4.56 -3.43 18.55
CA LYS A 223 3.60 -4.30 17.87
C LYS A 223 4.22 -5.69 17.74
N LYS A 224 3.52 -6.70 18.21
CA LYS A 224 4.02 -8.09 18.15
C LYS A 224 4.05 -8.64 16.73
N ASN A 225 2.99 -8.37 15.97
CA ASN A 225 2.74 -8.97 14.66
C ASN A 225 2.87 -7.98 13.50
N ALA A 226 3.28 -6.75 13.77
CA ALA A 226 3.42 -5.69 12.78
C ALA A 226 4.69 -4.88 12.99
N ASP A 227 5.16 -4.23 11.95
CA ASP A 227 6.14 -3.16 12.04
C ASP A 227 5.43 -1.82 11.99
N ILE A 228 6.11 -0.77 12.43
CA ILE A 228 5.66 0.61 12.32
C ILE A 228 6.62 1.34 11.39
N TRP A 229 6.08 2.13 10.46
CA TRP A 229 6.88 3.05 9.67
C TRP A 229 6.50 4.49 10.02
N ILE A 230 7.51 5.28 10.40
CA ILE A 230 7.38 6.69 10.70
C ILE A 230 8.04 7.48 9.57
N TRP A 231 7.35 8.50 9.07
CA TRP A 231 7.89 9.48 8.15
C TRP A 231 7.79 10.86 8.78
N GLN A 232 8.95 11.45 9.11
CA GLN A 232 9.06 12.79 9.65
C GLN A 232 8.82 13.81 8.54
N LEU A 233 7.71 14.55 8.62
CA LEU A 233 7.32 15.51 7.58
C LEU A 233 7.83 16.91 7.90
N GLU A 234 7.67 17.35 9.16
CA GLU A 234 8.08 18.67 9.63
C GLU A 234 8.71 18.54 11.02
N GLY A 235 9.66 19.45 11.33
CA GLY A 235 10.30 19.49 12.64
C GLY A 235 11.23 18.30 12.88
N THR A 236 11.39 17.92 14.15
CA THR A 236 12.33 16.89 14.59
C THR A 236 11.75 15.97 15.65
N SER A 237 12.26 14.77 15.70
CA SER A 237 11.95 13.80 16.75
C SER A 237 13.13 12.88 17.05
N VAL A 238 13.03 12.14 18.15
CA VAL A 238 14.06 11.20 18.58
C VAL A 238 13.38 9.88 18.95
N VAL A 239 13.86 8.78 18.37
CA VAL A 239 13.39 7.43 18.68
C VAL A 239 14.49 6.66 19.36
N THR A 240 14.18 6.07 20.52
CA THR A 240 15.05 5.11 21.21
C THR A 240 14.47 3.72 21.04
N MET A 241 15.24 2.81 20.46
CA MET A 241 14.90 1.39 20.35
C MET A 241 16.16 0.54 20.34
N ASP A 242 16.09 -0.65 20.93
CA ASP A 242 17.22 -1.60 21.05
C ASP A 242 18.51 -0.93 21.61
N GLY A 243 18.34 -0.03 22.60
CA GLY A 243 19.46 0.70 23.23
C GLY A 243 20.11 1.77 22.36
N LYS A 244 19.57 2.02 21.16
CA LYS A 244 20.06 3.07 20.25
C LYS A 244 19.10 4.25 20.23
N THR A 245 19.66 5.43 20.09
CA THR A 245 18.94 6.68 19.95
C THR A 245 19.14 7.23 18.54
N LEU A 246 18.04 7.42 17.83
CA LEU A 246 18.01 7.87 16.44
C LEU A 246 17.27 9.21 16.36
N SER A 247 17.91 10.20 15.74
CA SER A 247 17.31 11.53 15.51
C SER A 247 16.73 11.58 14.09
N LEU A 248 15.49 12.08 13.98
CA LEU A 248 14.81 12.29 12.73
C LEU A 248 14.62 13.77 12.47
N ALA A 249 14.97 14.20 11.27
CA ALA A 249 14.66 15.53 10.72
C ALA A 249 13.66 15.37 9.57
N ALA A 250 13.21 16.48 8.98
CA ALA A 250 12.28 16.44 7.86
C ALA A 250 12.76 15.53 6.72
N ASP A 251 11.87 14.74 6.16
CA ASP A 251 12.06 13.69 5.16
C ASP A 251 12.78 12.42 5.66
N ASP A 252 13.24 12.36 6.90
CA ASP A 252 13.72 11.09 7.47
C ASP A 252 12.54 10.16 7.76
N SER A 253 12.76 8.87 7.53
CA SER A 253 11.82 7.82 7.88
C SER A 253 12.49 6.70 8.65
N LEU A 254 11.75 6.00 9.48
CA LEU A 254 12.25 4.93 10.33
C LEU A 254 11.28 3.74 10.36
N LEU A 255 11.80 2.55 10.05
CA LEU A 255 11.08 1.31 10.33
C LEU A 255 11.36 0.85 11.75
N ILE A 256 10.31 0.60 12.52
CA ILE A 256 10.36 0.20 13.93
C ILE A 256 9.80 -1.22 14.07
N PRO A 257 10.66 -2.24 14.25
CA PRO A 257 10.23 -3.63 14.42
C PRO A 257 10.12 -4.08 15.88
N ALA A 258 10.45 -3.18 16.83
CA ALA A 258 10.65 -3.53 18.24
C ALA A 258 9.97 -2.55 19.19
N LEU A 259 10.22 -2.74 20.49
CA LEU A 259 9.85 -1.77 21.52
C LEU A 259 10.54 -0.44 21.28
N TYR A 260 9.77 0.66 21.31
CA TYR A 260 10.28 2.00 21.07
C TYR A 260 9.80 3.00 22.10
N HIS A 261 10.57 4.07 22.25
CA HIS A 261 10.20 5.31 22.90
C HIS A 261 10.45 6.46 21.92
N TRP A 262 9.43 7.23 21.60
CA TRP A 262 9.46 8.27 20.57
C TRP A 262 9.11 9.64 21.16
N LYS A 263 10.07 10.54 21.20
CA LYS A 263 9.92 11.91 21.67
C LYS A 263 9.91 12.87 20.49
N ARG A 264 8.83 13.60 20.34
CA ARG A 264 8.61 14.58 19.27
C ARG A 264 8.70 15.99 19.82
N ALA A 265 9.52 16.83 19.16
CA ALA A 265 9.72 18.23 19.54
C ALA A 265 8.51 19.10 19.16
N GLU A 266 8.46 20.31 19.69
CA GLU A 266 7.50 21.33 19.26
C GLU A 266 7.62 21.57 17.75
N GLY A 267 6.49 21.71 17.06
CA GLY A 267 6.42 21.86 15.61
C GLY A 267 6.61 20.57 14.82
N CYS A 268 6.76 19.42 15.48
CA CYS A 268 6.82 18.12 14.81
C CYS A 268 5.49 17.78 14.14
N ILE A 269 5.56 17.34 12.89
CA ILE A 269 4.50 16.63 12.16
C ILE A 269 5.12 15.38 11.58
N ALA A 270 4.60 14.23 11.99
CA ALA A 270 5.10 12.94 11.51
C ALA A 270 3.95 11.99 11.18
N LEU A 271 4.06 11.30 10.05
CA LEU A 271 3.14 10.27 9.62
C LEU A 271 3.59 8.92 10.21
N TYR A 272 2.68 8.24 10.88
CA TYR A 272 2.86 6.91 11.45
C TYR A 272 1.95 5.95 10.72
N ILE A 273 2.49 4.87 10.19
CA ILE A 273 1.74 3.83 9.47
C ILE A 273 2.08 2.47 10.07
N THR A 274 1.04 1.69 10.36
CA THR A 274 1.16 0.28 10.68
C THR A 274 -0.05 -0.48 10.15
N GLN A 275 0.16 -1.76 9.82
CA GLN A 275 -0.92 -2.68 9.40
C GLN A 275 -0.79 -3.93 10.25
N ASP A 276 -1.56 -3.99 11.34
CA ASP A 276 -1.51 -5.12 12.28
C ASP A 276 -2.62 -6.12 11.91
N PRO A 277 -2.26 -7.38 11.55
CA PRO A 277 -3.23 -8.39 11.17
C PRO A 277 -4.24 -8.76 12.28
N ILE A 278 -3.97 -8.40 13.53
CA ILE A 278 -4.94 -8.56 14.62
C ILE A 278 -6.21 -7.71 14.39
N ARG A 279 -6.10 -6.64 13.60
CA ARG A 279 -7.22 -5.76 13.23
C ARG A 279 -7.97 -6.26 11.99
N LYS A 280 -7.51 -7.34 11.36
CA LYS A 280 -8.17 -7.93 10.19
C LYS A 280 -9.64 -8.22 10.51
N ARG A 281 -10.53 -7.64 9.69
CA ARG A 281 -11.97 -7.82 9.84
C ARG A 281 -12.44 -9.04 9.05
N PRO A 282 -13.34 -9.87 9.60
CA PRO A 282 -14.06 -10.83 8.76
C PRO A 282 -14.97 -10.06 7.81
N TYR A 283 -14.90 -10.42 6.53
CA TYR A 283 -15.88 -9.93 5.55
C TYR A 283 -17.02 -10.95 5.51
N ALA A 284 -18.21 -10.48 5.80
CA ALA A 284 -19.42 -11.28 5.73
C ALA A 284 -19.93 -11.37 4.29
#